data_c3712d019657d4053ab795347873004a
#
_entry.id   c3712d019657d4053ab795347873004a
#
_cell.length_a   1.000
_cell.length_b   1.000
_cell.length_c   1.000
_cell.angle_alpha   90.00
_cell.angle_beta   90.00
_cell.angle_gamma   90.00
#
_symmetry.space_group_name_H-M   'P 1'
#
loop_
_entity.id
_entity.type
_entity.pdbx_description
1 polymer ?
#
loop_
_entity_poly.entity_id
_entity_poly.type
_entity_poly.pdbx_seq_one_letter_code
_entity_poly.pdbx_strand_id
1 'polypeptide(L)'
;MSRIAATFARLKQEGRAGLIPFVEAFDPDRATSLALLTGMADHGADIIEIGMPFTDPMADGPSIQRAGRRALRAGATVAGILGLVREFRATYDAVPLVLMGYLNPILSYGADRFAVDAAAAGVDGIIIVDMPPEESDFLIPSLMRNKIDLIRLVAPTTNDARLPSVLKNCSGFVYYVSITGITGTRTASAEELARDIPRIRAVTNLPIAVGFGVRSPGQAAVVARYADAAVVASALIDRMAEGLNQAGHAPQSTINAVLADVSALASGVRKARL
;
A
#
# COMPACT_ATOMS: atom_id res chain seq x y z
N MET A 1 12.60 9.52 13.79
CA MET A 1 12.36 8.23 13.07
C MET A 1 10.95 8.31 12.52
N SER A 2 10.72 7.99 11.24
CA SER A 2 9.35 7.98 10.68
C SER A 2 8.53 6.82 11.30
N ARG A 3 7.17 6.91 11.25
CA ARG A 3 6.31 5.81 11.72
C ARG A 3 6.60 4.51 10.96
N ILE A 4 6.90 4.59 9.67
CA ILE A 4 7.28 3.42 8.85
C ILE A 4 8.54 2.78 9.41
N ALA A 5 9.60 3.57 9.64
CA ALA A 5 10.86 3.05 10.17
C ALA A 5 10.70 2.49 11.60
N ALA A 6 9.90 3.13 12.45
CA ALA A 6 9.59 2.62 13.80
C ALA A 6 8.83 1.28 13.74
N THR A 7 7.86 1.15 12.83
CA THR A 7 7.10 -0.09 12.62
C THR A 7 8.01 -1.23 12.19
N PHE A 8 8.86 -1.05 11.17
CA PHE A 8 9.77 -2.10 10.74
C PHE A 8 10.84 -2.45 11.79
N ALA A 9 11.31 -1.48 12.58
CA ALA A 9 12.20 -1.74 13.71
C ALA A 9 11.53 -2.63 14.76
N ARG A 10 10.28 -2.35 15.12
CA ARG A 10 9.46 -3.17 16.03
C ARG A 10 9.25 -4.59 15.46
N LEU A 11 8.85 -4.70 14.19
CA LEU A 11 8.65 -5.99 13.52
C LEU A 11 9.92 -6.86 13.54
N LYS A 12 11.08 -6.22 13.31
CA LYS A 12 12.39 -6.90 13.40
C LYS A 12 12.68 -7.39 14.80
N GLN A 13 12.39 -6.60 15.83
CA GLN A 13 12.55 -7.01 17.23
C GLN A 13 11.62 -8.17 17.61
N GLU A 14 10.38 -8.17 17.08
CA GLU A 14 9.40 -9.23 17.25
C GLU A 14 9.72 -10.49 16.41
N GLY A 15 10.73 -10.46 15.54
CA GLY A 15 11.16 -11.57 14.69
C GLY A 15 10.13 -11.94 13.60
N ARG A 16 9.20 -11.04 13.25
CA ARG A 16 8.12 -11.31 12.30
C ARG A 16 8.06 -10.32 11.13
N ALA A 17 7.39 -10.72 10.08
CA ALA A 17 7.00 -9.82 9.00
C ALA A 17 5.73 -9.02 9.36
N GLY A 18 5.49 -7.93 8.62
CA GLY A 18 4.30 -7.10 8.72
C GLY A 18 3.22 -7.45 7.70
N LEU A 19 1.97 -7.04 7.99
CA LEU A 19 0.86 -7.02 7.04
C LEU A 19 0.58 -5.59 6.60
N ILE A 20 0.49 -5.38 5.27
CA ILE A 20 0.10 -4.11 4.64
C ILE A 20 -1.17 -4.35 3.82
N PRO A 21 -2.38 -4.18 4.38
CA PRO A 21 -3.61 -4.19 3.60
C PRO A 21 -3.73 -2.90 2.79
N PHE A 22 -4.23 -3.04 1.55
CA PHE A 22 -4.56 -1.94 0.65
C PHE A 22 -6.08 -1.78 0.56
N VAL A 23 -6.54 -0.54 0.56
CA VAL A 23 -7.90 -0.15 0.22
C VAL A 23 -7.91 1.04 -0.71
N GLU A 24 -8.91 1.12 -1.59
CA GLU A 24 -9.14 2.29 -2.41
C GLU A 24 -9.91 3.34 -1.60
N ALA A 25 -9.40 4.56 -1.51
CA ALA A 25 -10.08 5.63 -0.79
C ALA A 25 -11.43 5.96 -1.45
N PHE A 26 -12.48 6.13 -0.64
CA PHE A 26 -13.86 6.36 -1.08
C PHE A 26 -14.53 5.16 -1.76
N ASP A 27 -14.01 3.95 -1.65
CA ASP A 27 -14.65 2.75 -2.18
C ASP A 27 -15.45 1.99 -1.09
N PRO A 28 -16.76 1.85 -1.19
CA PRO A 28 -17.69 2.44 -2.17
C PRO A 28 -18.07 3.90 -1.84
N ASP A 29 -17.75 4.37 -0.63
CA ASP A 29 -18.00 5.72 -0.13
C ASP A 29 -16.99 6.12 0.97
N ARG A 30 -17.02 7.41 1.34
CA ARG A 30 -16.06 7.96 2.32
C ARG A 30 -16.22 7.36 3.72
N ALA A 31 -17.45 7.15 4.18
CA ALA A 31 -17.72 6.65 5.52
C ALA A 31 -17.25 5.19 5.66
N THR A 32 -17.53 4.37 4.66
CA THR A 32 -17.04 2.98 4.57
C THR A 32 -15.51 2.94 4.55
N SER A 33 -14.85 3.83 3.78
CA SER A 33 -13.38 3.90 3.77
C SER A 33 -12.81 4.21 5.15
N LEU A 34 -13.39 5.17 5.89
CA LEU A 34 -12.93 5.47 7.26
C LEU A 34 -13.12 4.27 8.19
N ALA A 35 -14.27 3.61 8.12
CA ALA A 35 -14.56 2.42 8.92
C ALA A 35 -13.58 1.28 8.63
N LEU A 36 -13.17 1.10 7.37
CA LEU A 36 -12.15 0.13 7.00
C LEU A 36 -10.77 0.52 7.53
N LEU A 37 -10.33 1.76 7.37
CA LEU A 37 -9.02 2.20 7.85
C LEU A 37 -8.89 2.01 9.37
N THR A 38 -9.89 2.45 10.14
CA THR A 38 -9.91 2.29 11.60
C THR A 38 -9.98 0.81 11.98
N GLY A 39 -10.87 0.05 11.34
CA GLY A 39 -11.00 -1.38 11.59
C GLY A 39 -9.73 -2.17 11.24
N MET A 40 -9.02 -1.84 10.15
CA MET A 40 -7.76 -2.51 9.79
C MET A 40 -6.67 -2.32 10.84
N ALA A 41 -6.58 -1.12 11.44
CA ALA A 41 -5.65 -0.86 12.53
C ALA A 41 -5.93 -1.79 13.72
N ASP A 42 -7.21 -1.98 14.08
CA ASP A 42 -7.63 -2.85 15.18
C ASP A 42 -7.49 -4.35 14.86
N HIS A 43 -7.52 -4.72 13.57
CA HIS A 43 -7.47 -6.11 13.10
C HIS A 43 -6.07 -6.57 12.67
N GLY A 44 -5.04 -5.79 13.00
CA GLY A 44 -3.65 -6.24 12.93
C GLY A 44 -2.89 -5.84 11.69
N ALA A 45 -3.33 -4.80 10.97
CA ALA A 45 -2.50 -4.14 9.98
C ALA A 45 -1.28 -3.48 10.68
N ASP A 46 -0.09 -3.69 10.15
CA ASP A 46 1.12 -3.04 10.64
C ASP A 46 1.38 -1.71 9.93
N ILE A 47 1.01 -1.60 8.66
CA ILE A 47 0.98 -0.39 7.82
C ILE A 47 -0.31 -0.47 7.02
N ILE A 48 -0.93 0.65 6.66
CA ILE A 48 -2.10 0.67 5.79
C ILE A 48 -1.76 1.44 4.52
N GLU A 49 -2.06 0.84 3.36
CA GLU A 49 -1.90 1.46 2.06
C GLU A 49 -3.26 1.93 1.54
N ILE A 50 -3.31 3.19 1.08
CA ILE A 50 -4.54 3.86 0.63
C ILE A 50 -4.37 4.24 -0.83
N GLY A 51 -5.20 3.66 -1.70
CA GLY A 51 -5.27 4.01 -3.11
C GLY A 51 -5.86 5.40 -3.32
N MET A 52 -5.24 6.18 -4.19
CA MET A 52 -5.76 7.44 -4.71
C MET A 52 -6.36 7.18 -6.10
N PRO A 53 -7.71 7.11 -6.25
CA PRO A 53 -8.34 6.77 -7.51
C PRO A 53 -8.00 7.76 -8.62
N PHE A 54 -7.82 7.23 -9.81
CA PHE A 54 -7.51 7.98 -11.02
C PHE A 54 -8.36 7.48 -12.20
N THR A 55 -8.64 8.35 -13.18
CA THR A 55 -9.45 8.03 -14.36
C THR A 55 -8.75 7.09 -15.32
N ASP A 56 -7.40 7.14 -15.36
CA ASP A 56 -6.56 6.44 -16.33
C ASP A 56 -5.53 5.50 -15.65
N PRO A 57 -6.01 4.48 -14.89
CA PRO A 57 -5.17 3.68 -14.00
C PRO A 57 -4.44 2.55 -14.74
N MET A 58 -3.44 2.91 -15.55
CA MET A 58 -2.74 2.01 -16.46
C MET A 58 -1.99 0.83 -15.79
N ALA A 59 -1.61 0.98 -14.53
CA ALA A 59 -0.90 -0.05 -13.77
C ALA A 59 -1.82 -0.94 -12.94
N ASP A 60 -3.11 -0.58 -12.81
CA ASP A 60 -4.04 -1.29 -11.93
C ASP A 60 -4.72 -2.46 -12.64
N GLY A 61 -4.92 -3.53 -11.88
CA GLY A 61 -5.73 -4.67 -12.31
C GLY A 61 -7.24 -4.40 -12.25
N PRO A 62 -8.05 -5.31 -12.81
CA PRO A 62 -9.49 -5.09 -12.95
C PRO A 62 -10.22 -4.82 -11.64
N SER A 63 -9.82 -5.45 -10.54
CA SER A 63 -10.44 -5.24 -9.21
C SER A 63 -10.23 -3.81 -8.71
N ILE A 64 -8.98 -3.33 -8.76
CA ILE A 64 -8.62 -1.96 -8.33
C ILE A 64 -9.27 -0.94 -9.27
N GLN A 65 -9.25 -1.16 -10.59
CA GLN A 65 -9.93 -0.28 -11.55
C GLN A 65 -11.44 -0.14 -11.28
N ARG A 66 -12.12 -1.25 -10.91
CA ARG A 66 -13.55 -1.19 -10.52
C ARG A 66 -13.76 -0.42 -9.23
N ALA A 67 -12.90 -0.61 -8.23
CA ALA A 67 -12.90 0.14 -6.97
C ALA A 67 -12.68 1.63 -7.22
N GLY A 68 -11.66 1.99 -8.00
CA GLY A 68 -11.36 3.38 -8.37
C GLY A 68 -12.55 4.07 -9.07
N ARG A 69 -13.26 3.36 -9.97
CA ARG A 69 -14.48 3.90 -10.59
C ARG A 69 -15.61 4.13 -9.59
N ARG A 70 -15.80 3.26 -8.58
CA ARG A 70 -16.79 3.50 -7.51
C ARG A 70 -16.37 4.69 -6.67
N ALA A 71 -15.11 4.76 -6.28
CA ALA A 71 -14.53 5.85 -5.50
C ALA A 71 -14.67 7.22 -6.19
N LEU A 72 -14.36 7.31 -7.49
CA LEU A 72 -14.54 8.55 -8.28
C LEU A 72 -16.01 8.98 -8.35
N ARG A 73 -16.93 8.02 -8.53
CA ARG A 73 -18.38 8.30 -8.49
C ARG A 73 -18.84 8.77 -7.12
N ALA A 74 -18.21 8.30 -6.04
CA ALA A 74 -18.45 8.75 -4.67
C ALA A 74 -17.81 10.11 -4.35
N GLY A 75 -17.16 10.76 -5.34
CA GLY A 75 -16.61 12.10 -5.20
C GLY A 75 -15.18 12.13 -4.63
N ALA A 76 -14.40 11.07 -4.79
CA ALA A 76 -13.00 11.05 -4.36
C ALA A 76 -12.20 12.17 -5.05
N THR A 77 -11.44 12.89 -4.25
CA THR A 77 -10.46 13.91 -4.66
C THR A 77 -9.23 13.82 -3.78
N VAL A 78 -8.08 14.31 -4.24
CA VAL A 78 -6.86 14.36 -3.43
C VAL A 78 -7.12 15.06 -2.09
N ALA A 79 -7.78 16.22 -2.10
CA ALA A 79 -8.15 16.95 -0.88
C ALA A 79 -9.05 16.13 0.07
N GLY A 80 -10.03 15.42 -0.50
CA GLY A 80 -10.93 14.53 0.25
C GLY A 80 -10.20 13.35 0.89
N ILE A 81 -9.23 12.77 0.18
CA ILE A 81 -8.39 11.67 0.68
C ILE A 81 -7.49 12.16 1.82
N LEU A 82 -6.86 13.33 1.68
CA LEU A 82 -6.09 13.94 2.78
C LEU A 82 -6.99 14.27 3.98
N GLY A 83 -8.25 14.65 3.74
CA GLY A 83 -9.28 14.81 4.79
C GLY A 83 -9.59 13.50 5.51
N LEU A 84 -9.68 12.38 4.78
CA LEU A 84 -9.88 11.03 5.34
C LEU A 84 -8.70 10.61 6.21
N VAL A 85 -7.46 10.83 5.74
CA VAL A 85 -6.23 10.56 6.52
C VAL A 85 -6.23 11.36 7.82
N ARG A 86 -6.57 12.65 7.76
CA ARG A 86 -6.61 13.52 8.96
C ARG A 86 -7.63 13.03 10.00
N GLU A 87 -8.78 12.55 9.55
CA GLU A 87 -9.81 11.99 10.43
C GLU A 87 -9.34 10.67 11.08
N PHE A 88 -8.72 9.78 10.31
CA PHE A 88 -8.09 8.58 10.87
C PHE A 88 -7.02 8.93 11.93
N ARG A 89 -6.19 9.94 11.68
CA ARG A 89 -5.13 10.38 12.61
C ARG A 89 -5.66 10.93 13.93
N ALA A 90 -6.90 11.41 13.98
CA ALA A 90 -7.52 11.83 15.24
C ALA A 90 -7.61 10.70 16.29
N THR A 91 -7.61 9.44 15.83
CA THR A 91 -7.73 8.25 16.68
C THR A 91 -6.46 7.38 16.67
N TYR A 92 -5.79 7.25 15.53
CA TYR A 92 -4.67 6.34 15.33
C TYR A 92 -3.38 7.10 14.96
N ASP A 93 -2.50 7.31 15.92
CA ASP A 93 -1.23 8.00 15.65
C ASP A 93 -0.09 7.04 15.26
N ALA A 94 -0.10 5.79 15.72
CA ALA A 94 1.03 4.88 15.59
C ALA A 94 1.10 4.12 14.25
N VAL A 95 -0.05 3.78 13.63
CA VAL A 95 -0.10 2.98 12.40
C VAL A 95 0.28 3.82 11.19
N PRO A 96 1.36 3.49 10.45
CA PRO A 96 1.74 4.24 9.25
C PRO A 96 0.67 4.16 8.16
N LEU A 97 0.47 5.29 7.46
CA LEU A 97 -0.36 5.38 6.26
C LEU A 97 0.50 5.72 5.04
N VAL A 98 0.38 4.92 4.00
CA VAL A 98 1.06 5.11 2.71
C VAL A 98 0.00 5.39 1.65
N LEU A 99 0.13 6.50 0.92
CA LEU A 99 -0.70 6.75 -0.25
C LEU A 99 -0.10 6.08 -1.47
N MET A 100 -0.91 5.45 -2.29
CA MET A 100 -0.50 4.90 -3.59
C MET A 100 -1.37 5.48 -4.70
N GLY A 101 -0.75 5.93 -5.78
CA GLY A 101 -1.50 6.48 -6.91
C GLY A 101 -0.61 6.89 -8.07
N TYR A 102 -1.13 7.79 -8.87
CA TYR A 102 -0.54 8.26 -10.12
C TYR A 102 -0.03 9.69 -10.00
N LEU A 103 0.92 10.04 -10.85
CA LEU A 103 1.55 11.35 -10.81
C LEU A 103 0.60 12.50 -11.19
N ASN A 104 -0.26 12.29 -12.18
CA ASN A 104 -1.10 13.35 -12.72
C ASN A 104 -2.05 14.01 -11.69
N PRO A 105 -2.76 13.28 -10.80
CA PRO A 105 -3.53 13.89 -9.70
C PRO A 105 -2.68 14.74 -8.76
N ILE A 106 -1.43 14.35 -8.50
CA ILE A 106 -0.49 15.10 -7.65
C ILE A 106 -0.06 16.39 -8.33
N LEU A 107 0.27 16.33 -9.63
CA LEU A 107 0.60 17.53 -10.43
C LEU A 107 -0.57 18.49 -10.51
N SER A 108 -1.78 17.98 -10.73
CA SER A 108 -3.01 18.80 -10.77
C SER A 108 -3.32 19.47 -9.42
N TYR A 109 -3.01 18.81 -8.30
CA TYR A 109 -3.14 19.39 -6.97
C TYR A 109 -2.05 20.43 -6.67
N GLY A 110 -0.91 20.31 -7.34
CA GLY A 110 0.33 21.06 -7.11
C GLY A 110 1.29 20.25 -6.24
N ALA A 111 2.43 19.84 -6.82
CA ALA A 111 3.37 18.90 -6.19
C ALA A 111 3.87 19.36 -4.81
N ASP A 112 4.31 20.62 -4.67
CA ASP A 112 4.76 21.16 -3.38
C ASP A 112 3.61 21.26 -2.38
N ARG A 113 2.44 21.73 -2.82
CA ARG A 113 1.24 21.83 -1.99
C ARG A 113 0.81 20.44 -1.52
N PHE A 114 0.85 19.44 -2.40
CA PHE A 114 0.54 18.05 -2.03
C PHE A 114 1.43 17.56 -0.90
N ALA A 115 2.75 17.75 -1.00
CA ALA A 115 3.68 17.29 0.03
C ALA A 115 3.43 17.98 1.39
N VAL A 116 3.14 19.28 1.40
CA VAL A 116 2.80 20.03 2.62
C VAL A 116 1.49 19.53 3.23
N ASP A 117 0.43 19.45 2.43
CA ASP A 117 -0.91 19.08 2.89
C ASP A 117 -0.97 17.59 3.29
N ALA A 118 -0.24 16.70 2.61
CA ALA A 118 -0.12 15.29 2.97
C ALA A 118 0.59 15.09 4.32
N ALA A 119 1.70 15.78 4.53
CA ALA A 119 2.39 15.75 5.83
C ALA A 119 1.51 16.30 6.95
N ALA A 120 0.83 17.43 6.73
CA ALA A 120 -0.10 18.02 7.70
C ALA A 120 -1.31 17.12 7.99
N ALA A 121 -1.73 16.30 7.02
CA ALA A 121 -2.77 15.29 7.21
C ALA A 121 -2.26 14.06 7.99
N GLY A 122 -0.95 13.83 8.04
CA GLY A 122 -0.33 12.70 8.72
C GLY A 122 -0.03 11.50 7.81
N VAL A 123 0.16 11.72 6.50
CA VAL A 123 0.69 10.73 5.57
C VAL A 123 2.16 10.45 5.91
N ASP A 124 2.57 9.19 5.91
CA ASP A 124 3.93 8.77 6.23
C ASP A 124 4.77 8.48 4.99
N GLY A 125 4.15 8.02 3.93
CA GLY A 125 4.84 7.66 2.70
C GLY A 125 3.94 7.72 1.48
N ILE A 126 4.58 7.67 0.30
CA ILE A 126 3.89 7.70 -0.99
C ILE A 126 4.53 6.73 -1.97
N ILE A 127 3.68 6.07 -2.75
CA ILE A 127 4.02 5.28 -3.94
C ILE A 127 3.39 5.97 -5.15
N ILE A 128 4.22 6.36 -6.13
CA ILE A 128 3.76 6.93 -7.40
C ILE A 128 4.14 5.94 -8.50
N VAL A 129 3.13 5.24 -9.02
CA VAL A 129 3.33 4.05 -9.85
C VAL A 129 3.89 4.33 -11.25
N ASP A 130 3.67 5.52 -11.76
CA ASP A 130 4.04 5.98 -13.09
C ASP A 130 5.14 7.06 -13.10
N MET A 131 5.82 7.26 -11.94
CA MET A 131 6.94 8.22 -11.84
C MET A 131 8.29 7.48 -11.82
N PRO A 132 9.02 7.42 -12.96
CA PRO A 132 10.34 6.83 -12.99
C PRO A 132 11.34 7.65 -12.16
N PRO A 133 12.41 7.02 -11.65
CA PRO A 133 13.41 7.72 -10.82
C PRO A 133 14.01 8.96 -11.49
N GLU A 134 14.19 8.91 -12.79
CA GLU A 134 14.78 9.96 -13.61
C GLU A 134 13.92 11.23 -13.67
N GLU A 135 12.61 11.09 -13.52
CA GLU A 135 11.63 12.18 -13.60
C GLU A 135 11.16 12.66 -12.22
N SER A 136 11.83 12.25 -11.14
CA SER A 136 11.35 12.51 -9.78
C SER A 136 11.97 13.70 -9.07
N ASP A 137 13.00 14.33 -9.65
CA ASP A 137 13.80 15.37 -8.99
C ASP A 137 12.98 16.62 -8.58
N PHE A 138 11.89 16.93 -9.28
CA PHE A 138 11.03 18.06 -8.94
C PHE A 138 10.21 17.85 -7.64
N LEU A 139 9.89 16.59 -7.30
CA LEU A 139 9.03 16.26 -6.15
C LEU A 139 9.85 15.87 -4.90
N ILE A 140 10.99 15.20 -5.08
CA ILE A 140 11.83 14.67 -4.00
C ILE A 140 12.15 15.72 -2.92
N PRO A 141 12.62 16.94 -3.26
CA PRO A 141 12.98 17.94 -2.25
C PRO A 141 11.80 18.30 -1.34
N SER A 142 10.58 18.33 -1.91
CA SER A 142 9.38 18.65 -1.16
C SER A 142 8.95 17.51 -0.23
N LEU A 143 8.99 16.26 -0.69
CA LEU A 143 8.75 15.09 0.15
C LEU A 143 9.73 15.01 1.31
N MET A 144 11.04 15.21 1.03
CA MET A 144 12.08 15.18 2.07
C MET A 144 11.90 16.27 3.12
N ARG A 145 11.64 17.52 2.71
CA ARG A 145 11.38 18.63 3.65
C ARG A 145 10.18 18.33 4.57
N ASN A 146 9.17 17.66 4.04
CA ASN A 146 7.95 17.31 4.76
C ASN A 146 8.01 15.93 5.41
N LYS A 147 9.14 15.23 5.36
CA LYS A 147 9.38 13.91 5.99
C LYS A 147 8.41 12.82 5.53
N ILE A 148 8.01 12.86 4.27
CA ILE A 148 7.23 11.82 3.60
C ILE A 148 8.20 10.85 2.93
N ASP A 149 8.11 9.57 3.26
CA ASP A 149 8.93 8.53 2.64
C ASP A 149 8.48 8.30 1.19
N LEU A 150 9.44 8.22 0.26
CA LEU A 150 9.20 7.87 -1.14
C LEU A 150 9.50 6.38 -1.34
N ILE A 151 8.46 5.57 -1.40
CA ILE A 151 8.56 4.13 -1.65
C ILE A 151 8.69 3.89 -3.16
N ARG A 152 9.67 3.08 -3.57
CA ARG A 152 9.90 2.74 -4.95
C ARG A 152 9.48 1.30 -5.27
N LEU A 153 8.94 1.13 -6.48
CA LEU A 153 8.54 -0.17 -7.01
C LEU A 153 9.74 -0.83 -7.70
N VAL A 154 9.98 -2.09 -7.38
CA VAL A 154 10.93 -2.98 -8.04
C VAL A 154 10.17 -4.17 -8.59
N ALA A 155 10.42 -4.57 -9.82
CA ALA A 155 9.79 -5.69 -10.49
C ALA A 155 10.82 -6.76 -10.90
N PRO A 156 10.40 -7.99 -11.25
CA PRO A 156 11.29 -9.03 -11.78
C PRO A 156 12.08 -8.57 -13.02
N THR A 157 11.54 -7.63 -13.77
CA THR A 157 12.17 -7.02 -14.95
C THR A 157 13.24 -5.97 -14.59
N THR A 158 13.31 -5.52 -13.34
CA THR A 158 14.36 -4.61 -12.88
C THR A 158 15.65 -5.41 -12.69
N ASN A 159 16.58 -5.30 -13.63
CA ASN A 159 17.86 -5.99 -13.58
C ASN A 159 18.84 -5.36 -12.56
N ASP A 160 19.96 -6.03 -12.28
CA ASP A 160 20.91 -5.60 -11.26
C ASP A 160 21.56 -4.26 -11.58
N ALA A 161 21.82 -3.97 -12.85
CA ALA A 161 22.35 -2.66 -13.28
C ALA A 161 21.35 -1.51 -13.04
N ARG A 162 20.04 -1.79 -13.09
CA ARG A 162 18.97 -0.81 -12.90
C ARG A 162 18.63 -0.58 -11.43
N LEU A 163 18.80 -1.59 -10.56
CA LEU A 163 18.41 -1.54 -9.15
C LEU A 163 18.96 -0.30 -8.40
N PRO A 164 20.26 0.05 -8.48
CA PRO A 164 20.77 1.24 -7.78
C PRO A 164 20.09 2.54 -8.21
N SER A 165 19.79 2.68 -9.50
CA SER A 165 19.09 3.84 -10.04
C SER A 165 17.64 3.92 -9.54
N VAL A 166 16.91 2.78 -9.56
CA VAL A 166 15.53 2.72 -9.06
C VAL A 166 15.46 3.04 -7.57
N LEU A 167 16.42 2.55 -6.78
CA LEU A 167 16.45 2.74 -5.33
C LEU A 167 17.07 4.07 -4.89
N LYS A 168 17.57 4.88 -5.83
CA LYS A 168 18.03 6.24 -5.54
C LYS A 168 16.88 7.05 -4.94
N ASN A 169 17.13 7.68 -3.78
CA ASN A 169 16.14 8.44 -3.02
C ASN A 169 14.92 7.62 -2.54
N CYS A 170 14.98 6.28 -2.56
CA CYS A 170 13.98 5.44 -1.93
C CYS A 170 14.11 5.54 -0.41
N SER A 171 12.97 5.62 0.28
CA SER A 171 12.92 5.62 1.76
C SER A 171 11.71 4.85 2.25
N GLY A 172 11.60 4.64 3.57
CA GLY A 172 10.55 3.83 4.16
C GLY A 172 10.76 2.34 3.93
N PHE A 173 10.44 1.85 2.75
CA PHE A 173 10.67 0.46 2.31
C PHE A 173 10.72 0.36 0.78
N VAL A 174 11.18 -0.78 0.29
CA VAL A 174 11.11 -1.15 -1.13
C VAL A 174 9.86 -1.98 -1.36
N TYR A 175 9.04 -1.62 -2.34
CA TYR A 175 7.90 -2.42 -2.74
C TYR A 175 8.29 -3.33 -3.92
N TYR A 176 8.39 -4.64 -3.66
CA TYR A 176 8.64 -5.62 -4.72
C TYR A 176 7.32 -6.11 -5.30
N VAL A 177 7.11 -5.75 -6.57
CA VAL A 177 5.98 -6.20 -7.38
C VAL A 177 6.34 -7.55 -7.98
N SER A 178 5.89 -8.64 -7.35
CA SER A 178 6.36 -10.00 -7.65
C SER A 178 5.89 -10.60 -8.97
N ILE A 179 5.15 -9.84 -9.81
CA ILE A 179 4.61 -10.32 -11.09
C ILE A 179 4.78 -9.27 -12.18
N THR A 180 5.15 -9.74 -13.37
CA THR A 180 5.06 -8.97 -14.61
C THR A 180 3.64 -9.07 -15.18
N GLY A 181 2.93 -7.95 -15.28
CA GLY A 181 1.56 -7.87 -15.80
C GLY A 181 0.60 -7.11 -14.89
N ILE A 182 -0.68 -7.15 -15.21
CA ILE A 182 -1.74 -6.50 -14.43
C ILE A 182 -2.03 -7.26 -13.12
N THR A 183 -2.39 -6.53 -12.07
CA THR A 183 -2.67 -7.05 -10.72
C THR A 183 -3.72 -8.17 -10.69
N GLY A 184 -3.48 -9.22 -9.88
CA GLY A 184 -4.52 -10.16 -9.47
C GLY A 184 -4.56 -11.50 -10.21
N THR A 185 -3.60 -11.82 -11.11
CA THR A 185 -3.67 -13.04 -11.95
C THR A 185 -2.79 -14.21 -11.47
N ARG A 186 -1.74 -13.96 -10.67
CA ARG A 186 -0.81 -14.99 -10.16
C ARG A 186 -0.16 -14.53 -8.86
N THR A 187 0.26 -15.45 -7.98
CA THR A 187 1.11 -15.19 -6.81
C THR A 187 2.55 -15.58 -7.11
N ALA A 188 3.53 -14.84 -6.61
CA ALA A 188 4.94 -15.25 -6.69
C ALA A 188 5.15 -16.59 -6.00
N SER A 189 5.93 -17.46 -6.61
CA SER A 189 6.34 -18.71 -5.98
C SER A 189 7.41 -18.47 -4.91
N ALA A 190 7.58 -19.44 -4.00
CA ALA A 190 8.64 -19.40 -3.01
C ALA A 190 10.03 -19.31 -3.66
N GLU A 191 10.22 -19.99 -4.80
CA GLU A 191 11.48 -20.01 -5.56
C GLU A 191 11.78 -18.63 -6.17
N GLU A 192 10.77 -17.96 -6.70
CA GLU A 192 10.91 -16.59 -7.24
C GLU A 192 11.31 -15.61 -6.12
N LEU A 193 10.68 -15.70 -4.96
CA LEU A 193 11.02 -14.85 -3.81
C LEU A 193 12.42 -15.18 -3.26
N ALA A 194 12.78 -16.45 -3.18
CA ALA A 194 14.11 -16.88 -2.73
C ALA A 194 15.23 -16.38 -3.66
N ARG A 195 14.95 -16.22 -4.96
CA ARG A 195 15.89 -15.67 -5.95
C ARG A 195 15.97 -14.15 -5.88
N ASP A 196 14.84 -13.46 -5.85
CA ASP A 196 14.78 -12.01 -6.10
C ASP A 196 15.00 -11.16 -4.84
N ILE A 197 14.52 -11.61 -3.67
CA ILE A 197 14.69 -10.84 -2.42
C ILE A 197 16.16 -10.67 -2.02
N PRO A 198 17.02 -11.69 -2.03
CA PRO A 198 18.45 -11.52 -1.74
C PRO A 198 19.15 -10.55 -2.69
N ARG A 199 18.77 -10.53 -3.98
CA ARG A 199 19.31 -9.63 -4.98
C ARG A 199 19.01 -8.15 -4.65
N ILE A 200 17.79 -7.86 -4.19
CA ILE A 200 17.41 -6.51 -3.75
C ILE A 200 18.15 -6.14 -2.45
N ARG A 201 18.21 -7.08 -1.48
CA ARG A 201 18.93 -6.85 -0.21
C ARG A 201 20.43 -6.59 -0.39
N ALA A 202 21.05 -7.07 -1.46
CA ALA A 202 22.46 -6.77 -1.77
C ALA A 202 22.71 -5.28 -2.10
N VAL A 203 21.68 -4.54 -2.46
CA VAL A 203 21.77 -3.12 -2.90
C VAL A 203 21.21 -2.15 -1.86
N THR A 204 20.39 -2.61 -0.91
CA THR A 204 19.76 -1.74 0.09
C THR A 204 19.55 -2.42 1.43
N ASN A 205 19.59 -1.62 2.50
CA ASN A 205 19.21 -2.04 3.86
C ASN A 205 17.74 -1.70 4.20
N LEU A 206 16.99 -1.14 3.26
CA LEU A 206 15.57 -0.85 3.47
C LEU A 206 14.79 -2.16 3.61
N PRO A 207 13.73 -2.18 4.43
CA PRO A 207 12.78 -3.28 4.47
C PRO A 207 12.18 -3.52 3.07
N ILE A 208 11.83 -4.79 2.79
CA ILE A 208 11.21 -5.16 1.52
C ILE A 208 9.80 -5.66 1.79
N ALA A 209 8.79 -4.97 1.24
CA ALA A 209 7.42 -5.43 1.21
C ALA A 209 7.13 -6.08 -0.16
N VAL A 210 6.44 -7.21 -0.15
CA VAL A 210 6.07 -7.92 -1.38
C VAL A 210 4.57 -7.87 -1.57
N GLY A 211 4.16 -7.38 -2.73
CA GLY A 211 2.78 -7.33 -3.16
C GLY A 211 2.57 -8.10 -4.47
N PHE A 212 1.33 -8.24 -4.82
CA PHE A 212 0.77 -8.92 -5.98
C PHE A 212 0.39 -10.39 -5.78
N GLY A 213 -0.89 -10.64 -6.05
CA GLY A 213 -1.45 -11.97 -6.10
C GLY A 213 -1.69 -12.64 -4.75
N VAL A 214 -1.37 -12.00 -3.63
CA VAL A 214 -1.65 -12.54 -2.29
C VAL A 214 -3.15 -12.44 -2.01
N ARG A 215 -3.80 -13.60 -1.86
CA ARG A 215 -5.26 -13.70 -1.68
C ARG A 215 -5.66 -14.51 -0.44
N SER A 216 -4.74 -15.19 0.22
CA SER A 216 -5.03 -16.05 1.37
C SER A 216 -3.98 -15.93 2.47
N PRO A 217 -4.33 -16.28 3.73
CA PRO A 217 -3.37 -16.31 4.84
C PRO A 217 -2.15 -17.20 4.57
N GLY A 218 -2.33 -18.33 3.87
CA GLY A 218 -1.24 -19.23 3.49
C GLY A 218 -0.26 -18.57 2.51
N GLN A 219 -0.76 -17.86 1.50
CA GLN A 219 0.08 -17.11 0.57
C GLN A 219 0.80 -15.93 1.26
N ALA A 220 0.10 -15.21 2.16
CA ALA A 220 0.72 -14.17 2.97
C ALA A 220 1.85 -14.73 3.86
N ALA A 221 1.66 -15.93 4.42
CA ALA A 221 2.69 -16.61 5.19
C ALA A 221 3.91 -17.00 4.34
N VAL A 222 3.71 -17.44 3.08
CA VAL A 222 4.83 -17.70 2.16
C VAL A 222 5.64 -16.43 1.94
N VAL A 223 5.00 -15.32 1.60
CA VAL A 223 5.69 -14.03 1.43
C VAL A 223 6.45 -13.63 2.69
N ALA A 224 5.82 -13.75 3.86
CA ALA A 224 6.38 -13.35 5.15
C ALA A 224 7.64 -14.11 5.56
N ARG A 225 7.91 -15.30 4.98
CA ARG A 225 9.16 -16.03 5.19
C ARG A 225 10.37 -15.39 4.51
N TYR A 226 10.16 -14.71 3.39
CA TYR A 226 11.22 -14.14 2.55
C TYR A 226 11.36 -12.62 2.68
N ALA A 227 10.25 -11.92 2.91
CA ALA A 227 10.17 -10.47 2.92
C ALA A 227 9.81 -9.90 4.29
N ASP A 228 9.97 -8.59 4.48
CA ASP A 228 9.70 -7.90 5.75
C ASP A 228 8.23 -7.55 5.92
N ALA A 229 7.45 -7.52 4.81
CA ALA A 229 6.00 -7.38 4.86
C ALA A 229 5.33 -8.05 3.65
N ALA A 230 4.07 -8.46 3.84
CA ALA A 230 3.16 -8.90 2.78
C ALA A 230 2.10 -7.82 2.52
N VAL A 231 1.93 -7.42 1.24
CA VAL A 231 0.89 -6.48 0.82
C VAL A 231 -0.28 -7.25 0.21
N VAL A 232 -1.50 -6.91 0.62
CA VAL A 232 -2.73 -7.56 0.14
C VAL A 232 -3.72 -6.50 -0.31
N ALA A 233 -4.07 -6.53 -1.59
CA ALA A 233 -4.96 -5.55 -2.23
C ALA A 233 -6.24 -6.20 -2.79
N SER A 234 -6.14 -6.82 -3.96
CA SER A 234 -7.30 -7.27 -4.75
C SER A 234 -8.23 -8.23 -4.00
N ALA A 235 -7.72 -9.05 -3.08
CA ALA A 235 -8.56 -9.94 -2.27
C ALA A 235 -9.53 -9.16 -1.38
N LEU A 236 -9.06 -8.10 -0.71
CA LEU A 236 -9.88 -7.25 0.16
C LEU A 236 -10.86 -6.39 -0.65
N ILE A 237 -10.42 -5.87 -1.79
CA ILE A 237 -11.26 -5.12 -2.74
C ILE A 237 -12.38 -6.01 -3.33
N ASP A 238 -12.06 -7.23 -3.73
CA ASP A 238 -13.05 -8.18 -4.25
C ASP A 238 -14.04 -8.56 -3.14
N ARG A 239 -13.57 -8.84 -1.92
CA ARG A 239 -14.44 -9.12 -0.76
C ARG A 239 -15.40 -7.96 -0.48
N MET A 240 -14.93 -6.71 -0.55
CA MET A 240 -15.79 -5.53 -0.44
C MET A 240 -16.83 -5.51 -1.55
N ALA A 241 -16.41 -5.68 -2.80
CA ALA A 241 -17.28 -5.60 -3.97
C ALA A 241 -18.38 -6.67 -3.97
N GLU A 242 -18.06 -7.91 -3.55
CA GLU A 242 -19.02 -9.03 -3.44
C GLU A 242 -20.11 -8.78 -2.39
N GLY A 243 -19.81 -8.00 -1.35
CA GLY A 243 -20.74 -7.70 -0.25
C GLY A 243 -21.58 -6.45 -0.46
N LEU A 244 -21.41 -5.69 -1.56
CA LEU A 244 -22.21 -4.51 -1.83
C LEU A 244 -23.69 -4.90 -2.11
N ASN A 245 -24.61 -4.12 -1.55
CA ASN A 245 -26.03 -4.28 -1.86
C ASN A 245 -26.37 -3.75 -3.27
N GLN A 246 -27.62 -3.92 -3.69
CA GLN A 246 -28.08 -3.47 -5.02
C GLN A 246 -27.92 -1.97 -5.27
N ALA A 247 -27.91 -1.16 -4.21
CA ALA A 247 -27.67 0.29 -4.29
C ALA A 247 -26.17 0.66 -4.30
N GLY A 248 -25.27 -0.33 -4.24
CA GLY A 248 -23.82 -0.12 -4.24
C GLY A 248 -23.24 0.30 -2.88
N HIS A 249 -24.00 0.20 -1.79
CA HIS A 249 -23.52 0.49 -0.43
C HIS A 249 -22.99 -0.76 0.26
N ALA A 250 -22.03 -0.58 1.17
CA ALA A 250 -21.50 -1.64 2.01
C ALA A 250 -22.30 -1.79 3.32
N PRO A 251 -23.09 -2.86 3.51
CA PRO A 251 -23.65 -3.18 4.81
C PRO A 251 -22.56 -3.42 5.85
N GLN A 252 -22.87 -3.25 7.15
CA GLN A 252 -21.91 -3.51 8.22
C GLN A 252 -21.34 -4.93 8.18
N SER A 253 -22.14 -5.91 7.75
CA SER A 253 -21.70 -7.30 7.56
C SER A 253 -20.56 -7.42 6.53
N THR A 254 -20.56 -6.61 5.48
CA THR A 254 -19.49 -6.57 4.48
C THR A 254 -18.20 -5.99 5.05
N ILE A 255 -18.31 -4.88 5.79
CA ILE A 255 -17.15 -4.29 6.50
C ILE A 255 -16.54 -5.31 7.45
N ASN A 256 -17.38 -5.97 8.28
CA ASN A 256 -16.94 -7.00 9.22
C ASN A 256 -16.27 -8.19 8.50
N ALA A 257 -16.75 -8.59 7.33
CA ALA A 257 -16.16 -9.68 6.55
C ALA A 257 -14.76 -9.30 6.02
N VAL A 258 -14.58 -8.08 5.51
CA VAL A 258 -13.25 -7.57 5.09
C VAL A 258 -12.29 -7.53 6.28
N LEU A 259 -12.74 -7.05 7.44
CA LEU A 259 -11.91 -6.97 8.64
C LEU A 259 -11.55 -8.36 9.21
N ALA A 260 -12.45 -9.34 9.10
CA ALA A 260 -12.16 -10.72 9.44
C ALA A 260 -11.07 -11.31 8.52
N ASP A 261 -11.11 -11.01 7.21
CA ASP A 261 -10.06 -11.39 6.27
C ASP A 261 -8.72 -10.74 6.63
N VAL A 262 -8.71 -9.46 7.03
CA VAL A 262 -7.48 -8.77 7.51
C VAL A 262 -6.91 -9.48 8.75
N SER A 263 -7.74 -9.86 9.73
CA SER A 263 -7.31 -10.61 10.92
C SER A 263 -6.71 -11.97 10.55
N ALA A 264 -7.33 -12.69 9.63
CA ALA A 264 -6.84 -13.98 9.16
C ALA A 264 -5.48 -13.84 8.45
N LEU A 265 -5.33 -12.83 7.58
CA LEU A 265 -4.08 -12.52 6.90
C LEU A 265 -2.99 -12.14 7.90
N ALA A 266 -3.29 -11.27 8.88
CA ALA A 266 -2.37 -10.88 9.94
C ALA A 266 -1.89 -12.11 10.75
N SER A 267 -2.81 -13.02 11.09
CA SER A 267 -2.46 -14.27 11.76
C SER A 267 -1.53 -15.13 10.91
N GLY A 268 -1.78 -15.25 9.59
CA GLY A 268 -0.92 -15.98 8.66
C GLY A 268 0.49 -15.41 8.61
N VAL A 269 0.61 -14.09 8.48
CA VAL A 269 1.91 -13.39 8.46
C VAL A 269 2.68 -13.57 9.77
N ARG A 270 2.01 -13.41 10.92
CA ARG A 270 2.64 -13.52 12.26
C ARG A 270 3.20 -14.91 12.55
N LYS A 271 2.52 -15.96 12.09
CA LYS A 271 2.92 -17.36 12.30
C LYS A 271 3.96 -17.88 11.29
N ALA A 272 4.31 -17.11 10.29
CA ALA A 272 5.13 -17.57 9.17
C ALA A 272 6.58 -17.92 9.55
N ARG A 273 7.11 -17.32 10.62
CA ARG A 273 8.49 -17.47 11.08
C ARG A 273 8.60 -18.17 12.45
N LEU A 274 7.48 -18.64 13.00
CA LEU A 274 7.46 -19.51 14.16
C LEU A 274 7.76 -20.96 13.75
#